data_5cc43b6f082e7af432d0d879d128c2a1
#
_entry.id   5cc43b6f082e7af432d0d879d128c2a1
#
_cell.length_a   1.000
_cell.length_b   1.000
_cell.length_c   1.000
_cell.angle_alpha   90.00
_cell.angle_beta   90.00
_cell.angle_gamma   90.00
#
_symmetry.space_group_name_H-M   'P 1'
#
loop_
_entity.id
_entity.type
_entity.pdbx_description
1 polymer ?
#
loop_
_entity_poly.entity_id
_entity_poly.type
_entity_poly.pdbx_seq_one_letter_code
_entity_poly.pdbx_strand_id
1 'polypeptide(L)'
;MNFGIAIFPSKKLQDLANSYRKRYDAHYKLIPPHVTLKSTFSSTEEDIKRISAILKDVSKAYEPFTLKVLKVSTFQPINNVIYLKIDPNEELVRLHEALHTEELGKEKPYTFIPHLTIGQDLPDKEMNDVLGQLSLMKFEHEEIIDRFHLLYQLENGTWTVYETFLLGKDF
;
A
#
# COMPACT_ATOMS: atom_id res chain seq x y z
N MET A 1 -19.81 -3.40 0.95
CA MET A 1 -18.55 -3.92 1.47
C MET A 1 -17.40 -3.09 0.92
N ASN A 2 -16.40 -2.85 1.74
CA ASN A 2 -15.23 -2.05 1.35
C ASN A 2 -14.05 -2.96 1.01
N PHE A 3 -13.41 -2.65 -0.11
CA PHE A 3 -12.24 -3.36 -0.64
C PHE A 3 -11.11 -2.38 -0.91
N GLY A 4 -9.92 -2.90 -1.04
CA GLY A 4 -8.75 -2.15 -1.48
C GLY A 4 -7.74 -3.09 -2.09
N ILE A 5 -6.72 -2.55 -2.76
CA ILE A 5 -5.68 -3.36 -3.38
C ILE A 5 -4.33 -2.87 -2.86
N ALA A 6 -3.51 -3.78 -2.37
CA ALA A 6 -2.23 -3.45 -1.75
C ALA A 6 -1.18 -4.52 -1.97
N ILE A 7 0.07 -4.11 -1.79
CA ILE A 7 1.24 -4.97 -1.71
C ILE A 7 1.61 -5.11 -0.24
N PHE A 8 1.87 -6.33 0.21
CA PHE A 8 2.49 -6.57 1.50
C PHE A 8 3.98 -6.87 1.27
N PRO A 9 4.88 -6.08 1.86
CA PRO A 9 6.31 -6.33 1.74
C PRO A 9 6.73 -7.56 2.55
N SER A 10 8.01 -7.94 2.44
CA SER A 10 8.59 -9.02 3.20
C SER A 10 8.46 -8.81 4.70
N LYS A 11 8.57 -9.90 5.47
CA LYS A 11 8.57 -9.85 6.93
C LYS A 11 9.62 -8.88 7.47
N LYS A 12 10.79 -8.85 6.86
CA LYS A 12 11.87 -7.94 7.28
C LYS A 12 11.44 -6.48 7.24
N LEU A 13 10.83 -6.04 6.13
CA LEU A 13 10.36 -4.65 6.01
C LEU A 13 9.12 -4.42 6.87
N GLN A 14 8.23 -5.40 7.01
CA GLN A 14 7.09 -5.30 7.91
C GLN A 14 7.52 -5.11 9.36
N ASP A 15 8.50 -5.87 9.83
CA ASP A 15 9.00 -5.77 11.19
C ASP A 15 9.65 -4.40 11.43
N LEU A 16 10.42 -3.91 10.47
CA LEU A 16 11.00 -2.57 10.53
C LEU A 16 9.91 -1.50 10.63
N ALA A 17 8.94 -1.53 9.75
CA ALA A 17 7.82 -0.58 9.75
C ALA A 17 7.03 -0.64 11.05
N ASN A 18 6.72 -1.84 11.54
CA ASN A 18 5.96 -2.04 12.76
C ASN A 18 6.71 -1.58 14.02
N SER A 19 8.04 -1.54 13.99
CA SER A 19 8.82 -1.00 15.11
C SER A 19 8.50 0.48 15.36
N TYR A 20 8.05 1.20 14.33
CA TYR A 20 7.58 2.59 14.42
C TYR A 20 6.06 2.68 14.53
N ARG A 21 5.33 1.90 13.71
CA ARG A 21 3.87 1.95 13.61
C ARG A 21 3.16 1.72 14.94
N LYS A 22 3.65 0.82 15.76
CA LYS A 22 3.01 0.53 17.05
C LYS A 22 3.02 1.73 18.02
N ARG A 23 3.90 2.71 17.78
CA ARG A 23 3.99 3.94 18.58
C ARG A 23 3.35 5.13 17.88
N TYR A 24 3.40 5.17 16.54
CA TYR A 24 3.10 6.36 15.76
C TYR A 24 1.93 6.21 14.79
N ASP A 25 1.37 5.01 14.64
CA ASP A 25 0.30 4.76 13.69
C ASP A 25 -0.98 4.30 14.39
N ALA A 26 -1.99 5.16 14.39
CA ALA A 26 -3.29 4.84 14.97
C ALA A 26 -3.97 3.63 14.31
N HIS A 27 -3.57 3.27 13.09
CA HIS A 27 -4.12 2.12 12.36
C HIS A 27 -3.29 0.85 12.50
N TYR A 28 -2.33 0.83 13.42
CA TYR A 28 -1.41 -0.30 13.62
C TYR A 28 -2.12 -1.65 13.73
N LYS A 29 -3.22 -1.70 14.48
CA LYS A 29 -3.98 -2.94 14.71
C LYS A 29 -4.97 -3.28 13.59
N LEU A 30 -5.20 -2.36 12.66
CA LEU A 30 -6.23 -2.52 11.64
C LEU A 30 -5.71 -3.18 10.36
N ILE A 31 -4.44 -2.99 10.03
CA ILE A 31 -3.84 -3.47 8.80
C ILE A 31 -2.33 -3.63 8.97
N PRO A 32 -1.71 -4.70 8.40
CA PRO A 32 -0.25 -4.81 8.37
C PRO A 32 0.39 -3.70 7.52
N PRO A 33 1.72 -3.48 7.65
CA PRO A 33 2.43 -2.55 6.76
C PRO A 33 2.20 -2.91 5.30
N HIS A 34 1.89 -1.92 4.48
CA HIS A 34 1.51 -2.15 3.10
C HIS A 34 1.80 -0.95 2.21
N VAL A 35 1.85 -1.21 0.91
CA VAL A 35 1.86 -0.17 -0.12
C VAL A 35 0.53 -0.24 -0.85
N THR A 36 -0.26 0.82 -0.77
CA THR A 36 -1.57 0.87 -1.42
C THR A 36 -1.41 1.04 -2.93
N LEU A 37 -2.05 0.16 -3.69
CA LEU A 37 -2.15 0.27 -5.14
C LEU A 37 -3.48 0.90 -5.57
N LYS A 38 -4.55 0.58 -4.88
CA LYS A 38 -5.87 1.16 -5.12
C LYS A 38 -6.57 1.42 -3.81
N SER A 39 -6.96 2.68 -3.61
CA SER A 39 -7.65 3.13 -2.40
C SER A 39 -9.01 2.45 -2.24
N THR A 40 -9.56 2.54 -1.04
CA THR A 40 -10.84 1.91 -0.68
C THR A 40 -11.93 2.21 -1.69
N PHE A 41 -12.60 1.15 -2.13
CA PHE A 41 -13.78 1.23 -2.98
C PHE A 41 -14.86 0.27 -2.47
N SER A 42 -16.11 0.59 -2.78
CA SER A 42 -17.25 -0.25 -2.39
C SER A 42 -17.60 -1.21 -3.52
N SER A 43 -18.03 -2.41 -3.16
CA SER A 43 -18.50 -3.39 -4.12
C SER A 43 -19.53 -4.32 -3.47
N THR A 44 -20.35 -4.93 -4.32
CA THR A 44 -21.24 -6.03 -3.93
C THR A 44 -20.50 -7.35 -4.03
N GLU A 45 -21.05 -8.39 -3.39
CA GLU A 45 -20.51 -9.76 -3.52
C GLU A 45 -20.52 -10.27 -4.96
N GLU A 46 -21.51 -9.86 -5.73
CA GLU A 46 -21.61 -10.24 -7.14
C GLU A 46 -20.58 -9.52 -7.99
N ASP A 47 -20.44 -8.20 -7.82
CA ASP A 47 -19.52 -7.40 -8.62
C ASP A 47 -18.06 -7.67 -8.29
N ILE A 48 -17.73 -8.04 -7.06
CA ILE A 48 -16.35 -8.36 -6.69
C ILE A 48 -15.83 -9.60 -7.43
N LYS A 49 -16.70 -10.51 -7.83
CA LYS A 49 -16.30 -11.67 -8.64
C LYS A 49 -15.84 -11.24 -10.02
N ARG A 50 -16.53 -10.26 -10.61
CA ARG A 50 -16.13 -9.66 -11.87
C ARG A 50 -14.79 -8.95 -11.74
N ILE A 51 -14.64 -8.16 -10.69
CA ILE A 51 -13.39 -7.45 -10.39
C ILE A 51 -12.24 -8.45 -10.20
N SER A 52 -12.45 -9.50 -9.42
CA SER A 52 -11.46 -10.56 -9.19
C SER A 52 -10.98 -11.19 -10.50
N ALA A 53 -11.88 -11.47 -11.43
CA ALA A 53 -11.52 -12.03 -12.73
C ALA A 53 -10.64 -11.06 -13.52
N ILE A 54 -10.94 -9.76 -13.51
CA ILE A 54 -10.13 -8.73 -14.16
C ILE A 54 -8.74 -8.65 -13.51
N LEU A 55 -8.67 -8.66 -12.18
CA LEU A 55 -7.39 -8.62 -11.46
C LEU A 55 -6.51 -9.83 -11.78
N LYS A 56 -7.11 -10.98 -11.99
CA LYS A 56 -6.39 -12.18 -12.40
C LYS A 56 -5.74 -12.00 -13.77
N ASP A 57 -6.45 -11.42 -14.72
CA ASP A 57 -5.90 -11.11 -16.04
C ASP A 57 -4.78 -10.06 -15.94
N VAL A 58 -4.96 -9.02 -15.12
CA VAL A 58 -3.93 -8.02 -14.88
C VAL A 58 -2.67 -8.68 -14.32
N SER A 59 -2.80 -9.52 -13.30
CA SER A 59 -1.64 -10.15 -12.66
C SER A 59 -0.82 -11.00 -13.64
N LYS A 60 -1.47 -11.67 -14.58
CA LYS A 60 -0.78 -12.46 -15.60
C LYS A 60 0.00 -11.61 -16.60
N ALA A 61 -0.46 -10.39 -16.84
CA ALA A 61 0.13 -9.49 -17.84
C ALA A 61 1.33 -8.70 -17.32
N TYR A 62 1.57 -8.69 -16.02
CA TYR A 62 2.66 -7.92 -15.40
C TYR A 62 3.61 -8.84 -14.64
N GLU A 63 4.92 -8.61 -14.84
CA GLU A 63 5.96 -9.41 -14.21
C GLU A 63 6.29 -8.93 -12.79
N PRO A 64 6.91 -9.80 -11.96
CA PRO A 64 7.49 -9.36 -10.69
C PRO A 64 8.43 -8.17 -10.90
N PHE A 65 8.49 -7.29 -9.91
CA PHE A 65 9.29 -6.08 -9.99
C PHE A 65 9.97 -5.78 -8.66
N THR A 66 10.97 -4.89 -8.71
CA THR A 66 11.71 -4.47 -7.52
C THR A 66 10.93 -3.38 -6.77
N LEU A 67 10.77 -3.59 -5.46
CA LEU A 67 10.31 -2.56 -4.54
C LEU A 67 11.52 -2.02 -3.80
N LYS A 68 11.75 -0.70 -3.91
CA LYS A 68 12.91 -0.05 -3.31
C LYS A 68 12.46 1.08 -2.39
N VAL A 69 12.92 1.03 -1.15
CA VAL A 69 12.72 2.12 -0.18
C VAL A 69 13.80 3.17 -0.42
N LEU A 70 13.39 4.43 -0.58
CA LEU A 70 14.30 5.54 -0.85
C LEU A 70 14.67 6.30 0.42
N LYS A 71 13.67 6.76 1.18
CA LYS A 71 13.87 7.61 2.36
C LYS A 71 12.58 7.79 3.13
N VAL A 72 12.68 8.36 4.34
CA VAL A 72 11.54 8.87 5.07
C VAL A 72 11.05 10.17 4.45
N SER A 73 9.75 10.35 4.36
CA SER A 73 9.12 11.56 3.86
C SER A 73 7.80 11.81 4.58
N THR A 74 7.11 12.88 4.20
CA THR A 74 5.86 13.29 4.85
C THR A 74 4.92 13.93 3.85
N PHE A 75 3.61 13.89 4.15
CA PHE A 75 2.59 14.60 3.38
C PHE A 75 2.27 15.98 3.94
N GLN A 76 3.03 16.48 4.93
CA GLN A 76 2.85 17.85 5.42
C GLN A 76 2.98 18.88 4.27
N PRO A 77 2.20 19.95 4.28
CA PRO A 77 1.22 20.37 5.27
C PRO A 77 -0.19 19.77 5.07
N ILE A 78 -0.38 18.89 4.08
CA ILE A 78 -1.71 18.34 3.74
C ILE A 78 -2.24 17.49 4.91
N ASN A 79 -1.41 16.61 5.45
CA ASN A 79 -1.75 15.82 6.64
C ASN A 79 -0.49 15.37 7.38
N ASN A 80 -0.70 14.90 8.61
CA ASN A 80 0.39 14.46 9.50
C ASN A 80 0.66 12.97 9.33
N VAL A 81 1.20 12.62 8.16
CA VAL A 81 1.61 11.25 7.83
C VAL A 81 3.11 11.22 7.60
N ILE A 82 3.76 10.24 8.21
CA ILE A 82 5.18 9.91 7.97
C ILE A 82 5.22 8.58 7.25
N TYR A 83 5.98 8.50 6.19
CA TYR A 83 6.06 7.28 5.40
C TYR A 83 7.47 7.01 4.87
N LEU A 84 7.71 5.74 4.53
CA LEU A 84 8.86 5.35 3.73
C LEU A 84 8.49 5.53 2.27
N LYS A 85 9.22 6.38 1.58
CA LYS A 85 9.00 6.63 0.16
C LYS A 85 9.52 5.44 -0.64
N ILE A 86 8.67 4.94 -1.53
CA ILE A 86 9.00 3.84 -2.43
C ILE A 86 9.34 4.43 -3.79
N ASP A 87 10.37 3.88 -4.44
CA ASP A 87 10.77 4.29 -5.78
C ASP A 87 9.61 4.06 -6.76
N PRO A 88 9.10 5.12 -7.42
CA PRO A 88 8.02 4.98 -8.40
C PRO A 88 8.57 4.51 -9.74
N ASN A 89 9.19 3.32 -9.75
CA ASN A 89 9.72 2.75 -10.98
C ASN A 89 8.60 2.45 -11.98
N GLU A 90 8.98 2.28 -13.25
CA GLU A 90 8.04 2.14 -14.35
C GLU A 90 7.08 0.96 -14.16
N GLU A 91 7.57 -0.18 -13.67
CA GLU A 91 6.77 -1.39 -13.49
C GLU A 91 5.69 -1.18 -12.44
N LEU A 92 6.03 -0.54 -11.33
CA LEU A 92 5.07 -0.23 -10.26
C LEU A 92 4.02 0.76 -10.74
N VAL A 93 4.42 1.81 -11.45
CA VAL A 93 3.51 2.82 -11.99
C VAL A 93 2.56 2.20 -13.01
N ARG A 94 3.04 1.33 -13.89
CA ARG A 94 2.22 0.63 -14.87
C ARG A 94 1.18 -0.27 -14.20
N LEU A 95 1.57 -1.01 -13.18
CA LEU A 95 0.64 -1.84 -12.43
C LEU A 95 -0.45 -0.98 -11.78
N HIS A 96 -0.06 0.14 -11.16
CA HIS A 96 -1.02 1.08 -10.58
C HIS A 96 -2.02 1.58 -11.63
N GLU A 97 -1.57 1.96 -12.81
CA GLU A 97 -2.44 2.42 -13.88
C GLU A 97 -3.38 1.31 -14.37
N ALA A 98 -2.89 0.08 -14.45
CA ALA A 98 -3.70 -1.07 -14.86
C ALA A 98 -4.87 -1.34 -13.89
N LEU A 99 -4.76 -0.90 -12.67
CA LEU A 99 -5.80 -1.05 -11.64
C LEU A 99 -6.79 0.13 -11.62
N HIS A 100 -6.60 1.14 -12.47
CA HIS A 100 -7.44 2.34 -12.56
C HIS A 100 -8.01 2.54 -13.95
N THR A 101 -8.52 1.47 -14.54
CA THR A 101 -9.23 1.48 -15.82
C THR A 101 -10.71 1.77 -15.63
N GLU A 102 -11.43 1.97 -16.72
CA GLU A 102 -12.89 2.18 -16.66
C GLU A 102 -13.61 1.01 -15.98
N GLU A 103 -13.17 -0.22 -16.24
CA GLU A 103 -13.79 -1.42 -15.67
C GLU A 103 -13.59 -1.54 -14.15
N LEU A 104 -12.49 -1.02 -13.63
CA LEU A 104 -12.15 -1.09 -12.21
C LEU A 104 -12.40 0.22 -11.45
N GLY A 105 -12.69 1.29 -12.18
CA GLY A 105 -12.81 2.62 -11.62
C GLY A 105 -11.56 3.45 -11.83
N LYS A 106 -11.72 4.60 -12.50
CA LYS A 106 -10.61 5.51 -12.84
C LYS A 106 -10.26 6.49 -11.74
N GLU A 107 -11.06 6.57 -10.70
CA GLU A 107 -10.85 7.56 -9.64
C GLU A 107 -9.52 7.37 -8.95
N LYS A 108 -8.71 8.43 -9.03
CA LYS A 108 -7.46 8.55 -8.32
C LYS A 108 -7.55 9.84 -7.49
N PRO A 109 -7.91 9.75 -6.21
CA PRO A 109 -8.07 10.96 -5.38
C PRO A 109 -6.79 11.77 -5.26
N TYR A 110 -5.62 11.13 -5.48
CA TYR A 110 -4.31 11.77 -5.36
C TYR A 110 -3.38 11.32 -6.49
N THR A 111 -2.36 12.14 -6.78
CA THR A 111 -1.21 11.69 -7.58
C THR A 111 -0.59 10.48 -6.90
N PHE A 112 -0.25 9.46 -7.69
CA PHE A 112 0.34 8.24 -7.14
C PHE A 112 1.75 8.51 -6.61
N ILE A 113 1.88 8.48 -5.30
CA ILE A 113 3.15 8.54 -4.59
C ILE A 113 3.24 7.25 -3.80
N PRO A 114 3.94 6.21 -4.33
CA PRO A 114 4.01 4.93 -3.63
C PRO A 114 4.74 5.11 -2.30
N HIS A 115 4.11 4.58 -1.23
CA HIS A 115 4.62 4.80 0.12
C HIS A 115 4.17 3.69 1.05
N LEU A 116 4.92 3.54 2.14
CA LEU A 116 4.59 2.66 3.24
C LEU A 116 4.51 3.51 4.51
N THR A 117 3.31 3.73 4.99
CA THR A 117 3.07 4.58 6.17
C THR A 117 3.67 3.97 7.43
N ILE A 118 4.39 4.77 8.21
CA ILE A 118 4.94 4.37 9.51
C ILE A 118 4.43 5.22 10.67
N GLY A 119 3.74 6.33 10.37
CA GLY A 119 3.08 7.17 11.35
C GLY A 119 1.94 7.95 10.74
N GLN A 120 0.83 8.09 11.45
CA GLN A 120 -0.31 8.89 11.02
C GLN A 120 -1.18 9.30 12.21
N ASP A 121 -2.01 10.32 11.98
CA ASP A 121 -2.89 10.91 12.99
C ASP A 121 -2.09 11.46 14.19
N LEU A 122 -0.90 11.98 13.93
CA LEU A 122 -0.03 12.55 14.95
C LEU A 122 -0.37 14.02 15.20
N PRO A 123 -0.35 14.49 16.45
CA PRO A 123 -0.40 15.91 16.75
C PRO A 123 0.79 16.66 16.13
N ASP A 124 0.60 17.90 15.71
CA ASP A 124 1.64 18.69 15.03
C ASP A 124 2.98 18.70 15.77
N LYS A 125 2.95 18.87 17.08
CA LYS A 125 4.15 18.93 17.91
C LYS A 125 4.90 17.59 17.89
N GLU A 126 4.18 16.51 18.07
CA GLU A 126 4.75 15.16 18.06
C GLU A 126 5.27 14.81 16.66
N MET A 127 4.53 15.21 15.62
CA MET A 127 4.89 15.01 14.23
C MET A 127 6.29 15.59 13.93
N ASN A 128 6.54 16.83 14.33
CA ASN A 128 7.82 17.49 14.09
C ASN A 128 8.97 16.80 14.81
N ASP A 129 8.76 16.37 16.06
CA ASP A 129 9.78 15.67 16.84
C ASP A 129 10.14 14.32 16.22
N VAL A 130 9.12 13.52 15.87
CA VAL A 130 9.30 12.19 15.27
C VAL A 130 9.98 12.30 13.91
N LEU A 131 9.50 13.22 13.07
CA LEU A 131 10.06 13.44 11.74
C LEU A 131 11.54 13.86 11.82
N GLY A 132 11.88 14.75 12.76
CA GLY A 132 13.25 15.18 12.99
C GLY A 132 14.18 14.03 13.34
N GLN A 133 13.73 13.11 14.20
CA GLN A 133 14.49 11.91 14.56
C GLN A 133 14.67 10.94 13.39
N LEU A 134 13.58 10.65 12.70
CA LEU A 134 13.59 9.67 11.59
C LEU A 134 14.35 10.17 10.36
N SER A 135 14.37 11.49 10.13
CA SER A 135 15.11 12.09 9.01
C SER A 135 16.62 11.90 9.09
N LEU A 136 17.14 11.63 10.29
CA LEU A 136 18.56 11.36 10.49
C LEU A 136 18.93 9.90 10.21
N MET A 137 17.95 9.04 10.05
CA MET A 137 18.17 7.61 9.83
C MET A 137 18.18 7.29 8.34
N LYS A 138 18.98 6.30 7.95
CA LYS A 138 18.99 5.77 6.60
C LYS A 138 18.10 4.55 6.54
N PHE A 139 17.16 4.55 5.61
CA PHE A 139 16.34 3.40 5.32
C PHE A 139 16.73 2.88 3.94
N GLU A 140 17.39 1.73 3.92
CA GLU A 140 17.79 1.08 2.68
C GLU A 140 17.17 -0.30 2.63
N HIS A 141 16.37 -0.57 1.60
CA HIS A 141 15.73 -1.86 1.43
C HIS A 141 15.33 -2.04 -0.03
N GLU A 142 15.64 -3.20 -0.56
CA GLU A 142 15.16 -3.65 -1.87
C GLU A 142 14.65 -5.07 -1.73
N GLU A 143 13.55 -5.38 -2.42
CA GLU A 143 13.03 -6.72 -2.51
C GLU A 143 12.26 -6.91 -3.81
N ILE A 144 12.06 -8.15 -4.23
CA ILE A 144 11.23 -8.48 -5.37
C ILE A 144 9.79 -8.68 -4.88
N ILE A 145 8.86 -7.99 -5.53
CA ILE A 145 7.43 -8.18 -5.32
C ILE A 145 6.91 -9.07 -6.44
N ASP A 146 6.31 -10.20 -6.08
CA ASP A 146 5.77 -11.17 -7.03
C ASP A 146 4.25 -11.32 -6.96
N ARG A 147 3.58 -10.47 -6.16
CA ARG A 147 2.14 -10.56 -5.97
C ARG A 147 1.52 -9.28 -5.43
N PHE A 148 0.21 -9.14 -5.59
CA PHE A 148 -0.58 -8.15 -4.88
C PHE A 148 -1.85 -8.80 -4.31
N HIS A 149 -2.54 -8.07 -3.44
CA HIS A 149 -3.67 -8.61 -2.71
C HIS A 149 -4.89 -7.72 -2.86
N LEU A 150 -6.03 -8.35 -3.09
CA LEU A 150 -7.33 -7.70 -2.91
C LEU A 150 -7.71 -7.88 -1.44
N LEU A 151 -7.91 -6.77 -0.76
CA LEU A 151 -8.24 -6.74 0.67
C LEU A 151 -9.71 -6.37 0.86
N TYR A 152 -10.28 -6.86 1.95
CA TYR A 152 -11.60 -6.42 2.34
C TYR A 152 -11.66 -6.06 3.82
N GLN A 153 -12.52 -5.09 4.17
CA GLN A 153 -12.62 -4.56 5.52
C GLN A 153 -13.73 -5.26 6.30
N LEU A 154 -13.38 -5.79 7.47
CA LEU A 154 -14.33 -6.40 8.40
C LEU A 154 -15.11 -5.32 9.15
N GLU A 155 -16.21 -5.70 9.79
CA GLU A 155 -17.07 -4.78 10.56
C GLU A 155 -16.30 -4.03 11.67
N ASN A 156 -15.32 -4.69 12.27
CA ASN A 156 -14.49 -4.06 13.32
C ASN A 156 -13.42 -3.10 12.79
N GLY A 157 -13.39 -2.87 11.47
CA GLY A 157 -12.44 -1.97 10.82
C GLY A 157 -11.12 -2.60 10.40
N THR A 158 -10.86 -3.86 10.79
CA THR A 158 -9.64 -4.55 10.35
C THR A 158 -9.75 -4.99 8.90
N TRP A 159 -8.59 -5.02 8.23
CA TRP A 159 -8.49 -5.46 6.84
C TRP A 159 -7.94 -6.88 6.78
N THR A 160 -8.48 -7.68 5.88
CA THR A 160 -8.02 -9.05 5.64
C THR A 160 -7.88 -9.31 4.15
N VAL A 161 -7.09 -10.32 3.79
CA VAL A 161 -6.92 -10.71 2.38
C VAL A 161 -8.18 -11.42 1.90
N TYR A 162 -8.76 -10.88 0.82
CA TYR A 162 -9.86 -11.53 0.12
C TYR A 162 -9.31 -12.51 -0.91
N GLU A 163 -8.33 -12.08 -1.71
CA GLU A 163 -7.69 -12.91 -2.73
C GLU A 163 -6.28 -12.41 -3.02
N THR A 164 -5.37 -13.34 -3.35
CA THR A 164 -3.97 -13.05 -3.72
C THR A 164 -3.76 -13.34 -5.19
N PHE A 165 -3.04 -12.45 -5.87
CA PHE A 165 -2.75 -12.54 -7.29
C PHE A 165 -1.24 -12.57 -7.52
N LEU A 166 -0.74 -13.66 -8.13
CA LEU A 166 0.68 -13.79 -8.45
C LEU A 166 0.98 -13.16 -9.81
N LEU A 167 2.04 -12.36 -9.86
CA LEU A 167 2.45 -11.65 -11.08
C LEU A 167 3.12 -12.60 -12.07
N GLY A 168 2.74 -12.48 -13.35
CA GLY A 168 3.37 -13.20 -14.44
C GLY A 168 3.12 -14.70 -14.48
N LYS A 169 2.25 -15.24 -13.62
CA LYS A 169 2.03 -16.68 -13.50
C LYS A 169 0.64 -17.10 -13.93
N ASP A 170 0.61 -18.24 -14.60
CA ASP A 170 -0.62 -18.94 -14.94
C ASP A 170 -0.99 -19.96 -13.87
N PHE A 171 -2.23 -19.97 -13.48
CA PHE A 171 -2.79 -20.93 -12.54
C PHE A 171 -3.83 -21.78 -13.21
#